data_515c98c44d4cb12774ec2c483ff4b40c
#
_entry.id   515c98c44d4cb12774ec2c483ff4b40c
#
_cell.length_a   1.000
_cell.length_b   1.000
_cell.length_c   1.000
_cell.angle_alpha   90.00
_cell.angle_beta   90.00
_cell.angle_gamma   90.00
#
_symmetry.space_group_name_H-M   'P 1'
#
loop_
_entity.id
_entity.type
_entity.pdbx_description
1 polymer ?
#
loop_
_entity_poly.entity_id
_entity_poly.type
_entity_poly.pdbx_seq_one_letter_code
_entity_poly.pdbx_strand_id
1 'polypeptide(L)'
;PRIAMSIGLLPFSNVGYSVSDTQAATDPTTGNTADYARSYTGDGGLHQLYAGVGVKVLKNLSVGVNASYFWGDINRTRVLYFPSVSGAYNYNHQSVASVSSYKLDFGAQYTFDINKKHSVTIGAIYSPKLKLGNDYSVTTQMVSNSTGTAVSTTTLKPDATFEVPNTFGAGFTYNYDKRLTVGLDYSLQQWSKTKFDVNTSDEAVREDFNETYTYCNRHKISVGAEYIPNLMGRSYLSHIKYRLGAYYTTPYYKIGGKEATREYGVTAGFGLPVPRSRSILSISGQFVRVKGLETNMVNENIFRVSIGLTFNERWFFKRRVE
;
A
#
# COMPACT_ATOMS: atom_id res chain seq x y z
N PRO A 1 -20.47 25.06 -2.70
CA PRO A 1 -19.51 25.46 -1.67
C PRO A 1 -18.15 25.75 -2.33
N ARG A 2 -17.42 26.74 -1.78
CA ARG A 2 -16.07 27.09 -2.24
C ARG A 2 -14.99 26.31 -1.51
N ILE A 3 -15.35 25.73 -0.36
CA ILE A 3 -14.46 24.97 0.52
C ILE A 3 -15.08 23.60 0.75
N ALA A 4 -14.25 22.56 0.70
CA ALA A 4 -14.58 21.20 1.07
C ALA A 4 -13.54 20.69 2.06
N MET A 5 -13.98 19.87 3.00
CA MET A 5 -13.12 19.24 4.00
C MET A 5 -13.33 17.73 3.97
N SER A 6 -12.30 16.99 4.28
CA SER A 6 -12.35 15.55 4.43
C SER A 6 -11.53 15.12 5.64
N ILE A 7 -11.98 14.07 6.31
CA ILE A 7 -11.24 13.36 7.35
C ILE A 7 -11.43 11.88 7.14
N GLY A 8 -10.41 11.09 7.40
CA GLY A 8 -10.51 9.65 7.24
C GLY A 8 -9.39 8.90 7.93
N LEU A 9 -9.70 7.66 8.27
CA LEU A 9 -8.79 6.68 8.84
C LEU A 9 -8.64 5.53 7.84
N LEU A 10 -7.42 5.24 7.43
CA LEU A 10 -7.11 4.25 6.41
C LEU A 10 -5.92 3.37 6.82
N PRO A 11 -5.86 2.10 6.41
CA PRO A 11 -4.61 1.37 6.40
C PRO A 11 -3.68 1.97 5.33
N PHE A 12 -2.44 2.31 5.70
CA PHE A 12 -1.44 2.83 4.77
C PHE A 12 -0.60 1.72 4.15
N SER A 13 -0.14 0.78 4.99
CA SER A 13 0.58 -0.42 4.56
C SER A 13 0.16 -1.61 5.40
N ASN A 14 0.39 -2.79 4.88
CA ASN A 14 0.19 -4.05 5.59
C ASN A 14 1.33 -4.99 5.25
N VAL A 15 1.86 -5.67 6.25
CA VAL A 15 2.84 -6.75 6.12
C VAL A 15 2.19 -8.00 6.68
N GLY A 16 2.22 -9.10 5.91
CA GLY A 16 1.66 -10.38 6.34
C GLY A 16 2.24 -11.49 5.48
N TYR A 17 3.28 -12.16 5.96
CA TYR A 17 3.85 -13.34 5.32
C TYR A 17 4.40 -14.32 6.34
N SER A 18 4.38 -15.60 5.97
CA SER A 18 5.05 -16.67 6.70
C SER A 18 5.56 -17.67 5.68
N VAL A 19 6.88 -17.81 5.63
CA VAL A 19 7.56 -18.68 4.69
C VAL A 19 8.55 -19.52 5.48
N SER A 20 8.57 -20.83 5.22
CA SER A 20 9.55 -21.74 5.81
C SER A 20 10.20 -22.59 4.73
N ASP A 21 11.46 -22.88 4.93
CA ASP A 21 12.29 -23.70 4.05
C ASP A 21 13.13 -24.65 4.91
N THR A 22 13.28 -25.90 4.44
CA THR A 22 14.11 -26.90 5.11
C THR A 22 15.22 -27.30 4.15
N GLN A 23 16.45 -27.25 4.63
CA GLN A 23 17.63 -27.61 3.86
C GLN A 23 18.54 -28.53 4.67
N ALA A 24 19.34 -29.31 3.99
CA ALA A 24 20.42 -30.11 4.59
C ALA A 24 21.75 -29.36 4.48
N ALA A 25 22.48 -29.28 5.57
CA ALA A 25 23.84 -28.74 5.58
C ALA A 25 24.81 -29.83 6.04
N THR A 26 25.92 -29.97 5.33
CA THR A 26 27.00 -30.87 5.72
C THR A 26 28.10 -30.06 6.42
N ASP A 27 28.43 -30.45 7.65
CA ASP A 27 29.54 -29.88 8.39
C ASP A 27 30.86 -30.22 7.65
N PRO A 28 31.61 -29.19 7.18
CA PRO A 28 32.83 -29.40 6.43
C PRO A 28 33.94 -30.06 7.27
N THR A 29 33.85 -30.04 8.59
CA THR A 29 34.86 -30.59 9.51
C THR A 29 34.59 -32.04 9.85
N THR A 30 33.32 -32.39 10.06
CA THR A 30 32.94 -33.76 10.53
C THR A 30 32.33 -34.59 9.40
N GLY A 31 31.95 -34.01 8.28
CA GLY A 31 31.24 -34.69 7.19
C GLY A 31 29.79 -35.07 7.50
N ASN A 32 29.31 -34.74 8.71
CA ASN A 32 27.95 -35.04 9.12
C ASN A 32 26.94 -34.09 8.43
N THR A 33 25.86 -34.65 7.94
CA THR A 33 24.74 -33.89 7.38
C THR A 33 23.65 -33.71 8.40
N ALA A 34 23.20 -32.49 8.60
CA ALA A 34 22.09 -32.15 9.50
C ALA A 34 21.06 -31.30 8.77
N ASP A 35 19.80 -31.58 9.02
CA ASP A 35 18.70 -30.75 8.52
C ASP A 35 18.56 -29.49 9.38
N TYR A 36 18.38 -28.35 8.72
CA TYR A 36 18.00 -27.11 9.36
C TYR A 36 16.80 -26.48 8.64
N ALA A 37 15.93 -25.89 9.42
CA ALA A 37 14.77 -25.16 8.91
C ALA A 37 14.96 -23.66 9.13
N ARG A 38 14.62 -22.88 8.11
CA ARG A 38 14.53 -21.42 8.19
C ARG A 38 13.09 -21.01 8.11
N SER A 39 12.66 -20.15 9.02
CA SER A 39 11.34 -19.55 8.98
C SER A 39 11.46 -18.03 8.95
N TYR A 40 10.72 -17.41 8.07
CA TYR A 40 10.63 -15.96 7.89
C TYR A 40 9.17 -15.55 8.07
N THR A 41 8.91 -14.76 9.08
CA THR A 41 7.56 -14.25 9.37
C THR A 41 7.60 -12.73 9.40
N GLY A 42 6.63 -12.10 8.81
CA GLY A 42 6.43 -10.66 8.92
C GLY A 42 4.97 -10.36 9.18
N ASP A 43 4.71 -9.46 10.12
CA ASP A 43 3.39 -9.00 10.47
C ASP A 43 3.37 -7.51 10.81
N GLY A 44 2.17 -6.93 10.86
CA GLY A 44 1.95 -5.54 11.20
C GLY A 44 1.60 -4.66 10.01
N GLY A 45 1.83 -3.36 10.16
CA GLY A 45 1.53 -2.37 9.13
C GLY A 45 1.31 -0.99 9.71
N LEU A 46 1.13 -0.03 8.82
CA LEU A 46 0.95 1.37 9.18
C LEU A 46 -0.49 1.80 8.96
N HIS A 47 -1.03 2.56 9.89
CA HIS A 47 -2.31 3.24 9.81
C HIS A 47 -2.10 4.72 9.48
N GLN A 48 -3.07 5.33 8.84
CA GLN A 48 -3.06 6.73 8.46
C GLN A 48 -4.37 7.40 8.88
N LEU A 49 -4.26 8.42 9.72
CA LEU A 49 -5.32 9.40 9.94
C LEU A 49 -5.00 10.62 9.08
N TYR A 50 -5.94 11.07 8.26
CA TYR A 50 -5.74 12.28 7.47
C TYR A 50 -6.87 13.28 7.65
N ALA A 51 -6.53 14.56 7.50
CA ALA A 51 -7.45 15.66 7.36
C ALA A 51 -7.09 16.47 6.11
N GLY A 52 -8.08 16.76 5.29
CA GLY A 52 -7.89 17.46 4.03
C GLY A 52 -8.77 18.67 3.89
N VAL A 53 -8.25 19.68 3.22
CA VAL A 53 -8.98 20.89 2.84
C VAL A 53 -8.78 21.16 1.36
N GLY A 54 -9.89 21.32 0.64
CA GLY A 54 -9.90 21.74 -0.75
C GLY A 54 -10.62 23.08 -0.92
N VAL A 55 -10.03 23.96 -1.72
CA VAL A 55 -10.56 25.30 -1.99
C VAL A 55 -10.70 25.51 -3.49
N LYS A 56 -11.86 25.98 -3.90
CA LYS A 56 -12.10 26.43 -5.26
C LYS A 56 -11.60 27.87 -5.41
N VAL A 57 -10.38 28.01 -5.93
CA VAL A 57 -9.69 29.31 -6.08
C VAL A 57 -10.28 30.12 -7.22
N LEU A 58 -10.49 29.47 -8.37
CA LEU A 58 -11.15 30.05 -9.55
C LEU A 58 -12.41 29.22 -9.88
N LYS A 59 -13.21 29.71 -10.81
CA LYS A 59 -14.44 29.01 -11.23
C LYS A 59 -14.19 27.55 -11.62
N ASN A 60 -13.04 27.26 -12.21
CA ASN A 60 -12.70 25.94 -12.75
C ASN A 60 -11.45 25.34 -12.10
N LEU A 61 -10.73 26.08 -11.24
CA LEU A 61 -9.51 25.64 -10.56
C LEU A 61 -9.79 25.39 -9.08
N SER A 62 -9.45 24.21 -8.64
CA SER A 62 -9.45 23.84 -7.21
C SER A 62 -8.07 23.36 -6.78
N VAL A 63 -7.66 23.74 -5.59
CA VAL A 63 -6.43 23.25 -4.95
C VAL A 63 -6.76 22.65 -3.59
N GLY A 64 -5.94 21.75 -3.13
CA GLY A 64 -6.15 21.10 -1.86
C GLY A 64 -4.85 20.65 -1.22
N VAL A 65 -4.93 20.46 0.08
CA VAL A 65 -3.86 19.90 0.89
C VAL A 65 -4.45 18.86 1.85
N ASN A 66 -3.76 17.74 2.00
CA ASN A 66 -4.02 16.74 3.03
C ASN A 66 -2.84 16.70 3.99
N ALA A 67 -3.13 16.77 5.28
CA ALA A 67 -2.19 16.48 6.35
C ALA A 67 -2.53 15.10 6.92
N SER A 68 -1.53 14.25 7.04
CA SER A 68 -1.69 12.88 7.51
C SER A 68 -0.72 12.58 8.64
N TYR A 69 -1.19 11.80 9.62
CA TYR A 69 -0.38 11.19 10.65
C TYR A 69 -0.36 9.68 10.44
N PHE A 70 0.85 9.10 10.43
CA PHE A 70 1.07 7.66 10.32
C PHE A 70 1.55 7.10 11.63
N TRP A 71 1.08 5.91 11.99
CA TRP A 71 1.59 5.13 13.12
C TRP A 71 1.42 3.64 12.88
N GLY A 72 2.23 2.86 13.54
CA GLY A 72 2.13 1.41 13.54
C GLY A 72 3.49 0.74 13.62
N ASP A 73 3.45 -0.57 13.76
CA ASP A 73 4.62 -1.41 13.94
C ASP A 73 4.73 -2.39 12.76
N ILE A 74 5.96 -2.63 12.35
CA ILE A 74 6.31 -3.67 11.38
C ILE A 74 7.27 -4.62 12.08
N ASN A 75 6.83 -5.86 12.28
CA ASN A 75 7.60 -6.92 12.90
C ASN A 75 8.13 -7.86 11.83
N ARG A 76 9.38 -8.25 11.94
CA ARG A 76 9.99 -9.29 11.10
C ARG A 76 10.75 -10.23 12.01
N THR A 77 10.48 -11.53 11.85
CA THR A 77 11.14 -12.58 12.63
C THR A 77 11.76 -13.58 11.69
N ARG A 78 13.02 -13.88 11.92
CA ARG A 78 13.76 -14.94 11.26
C ARG A 78 14.21 -15.96 12.29
N VAL A 79 13.84 -17.22 12.09
CA VAL A 79 14.22 -18.32 12.96
C VAL A 79 15.05 -19.30 12.14
N LEU A 80 16.20 -19.67 12.69
CA LEU A 80 17.00 -20.80 12.22
C LEU A 80 16.87 -21.90 13.27
N TYR A 81 16.37 -23.06 12.86
CA TYR A 81 16.04 -24.17 13.72
C TYR A 81 16.74 -25.46 13.25
N PHE A 82 17.32 -26.20 14.18
CA PHE A 82 18.05 -27.46 13.92
C PHE A 82 17.30 -28.64 14.55
N PRO A 83 16.30 -29.23 13.85
CA PRO A 83 15.43 -30.26 14.45
C PRO A 83 16.14 -31.57 14.79
N SER A 84 17.17 -31.93 14.02
CA SER A 84 17.85 -33.21 14.08
C SER A 84 19.10 -33.21 14.95
N VAL A 85 19.51 -32.05 15.50
CA VAL A 85 20.78 -31.92 16.24
C VAL A 85 20.51 -31.72 17.73
N SER A 86 20.77 -32.76 18.50
CA SER A 86 20.69 -32.66 19.96
C SER A 86 21.77 -31.73 20.50
N GLY A 87 21.38 -30.78 21.37
CA GLY A 87 22.30 -29.78 21.93
C GLY A 87 22.59 -28.57 21.04
N ALA A 88 22.01 -28.49 19.84
CA ALA A 88 22.08 -27.32 19.03
C ALA A 88 21.32 -26.14 19.64
N TYR A 89 21.70 -24.93 19.23
CA TYR A 89 20.98 -23.72 19.58
C TYR A 89 20.21 -23.23 18.34
N ASN A 90 18.94 -22.94 18.55
CA ASN A 90 18.13 -22.25 17.57
C ASN A 90 18.42 -20.74 17.64
N TYR A 91 18.46 -20.09 16.50
CA TYR A 91 18.72 -18.67 16.39
C TYR A 91 17.41 -17.96 16.04
N ASN A 92 16.94 -17.07 16.91
CA ASN A 92 15.78 -16.24 16.69
C ASN A 92 16.23 -14.78 16.56
N HIS A 93 15.93 -14.16 15.43
CA HIS A 93 16.25 -12.78 15.12
C HIS A 93 14.97 -12.03 14.79
N GLN A 94 14.58 -11.12 15.66
CA GLN A 94 13.38 -10.32 15.55
C GLN A 94 13.74 -8.85 15.38
N SER A 95 13.25 -8.22 14.33
CA SER A 95 13.33 -6.77 14.13
C SER A 95 11.95 -6.12 14.19
N VAL A 96 11.86 -5.02 14.91
CA VAL A 96 10.64 -4.23 15.10
C VAL A 96 10.93 -2.79 14.68
N ALA A 97 10.15 -2.28 13.72
CA ALA A 97 10.16 -0.89 13.31
C ALA A 97 8.85 -0.23 13.74
N SER A 98 8.87 0.53 14.83
CA SER A 98 7.74 1.35 15.28
C SER A 98 7.80 2.71 14.60
N VAL A 99 6.81 3.01 13.78
CA VAL A 99 6.78 4.23 12.95
C VAL A 99 5.76 5.22 13.50
N SER A 100 6.18 6.49 13.59
CA SER A 100 5.32 7.62 13.94
C SER A 100 5.77 8.84 13.14
N SER A 101 4.94 9.34 12.21
CA SER A 101 5.36 10.42 11.31
C SER A 101 4.19 11.19 10.72
N TYR A 102 4.46 12.41 10.24
CA TYR A 102 3.49 13.28 9.56
C TYR A 102 3.84 13.41 8.09
N LYS A 103 2.81 13.54 7.24
CA LYS A 103 2.97 13.74 5.80
C LYS A 103 2.00 14.79 5.29
N LEU A 104 2.44 15.53 4.28
CA LEU A 104 1.62 16.48 3.54
C LEU A 104 1.50 16.02 2.09
N ASP A 105 0.28 16.09 1.54
CA ASP A 105 0.00 15.84 0.13
C ASP A 105 -0.68 17.08 -0.47
N PHE A 106 -0.24 17.50 -1.63
CA PHE A 106 -0.76 18.65 -2.36
C PHE A 106 -1.48 18.18 -3.61
N GLY A 107 -2.59 18.83 -3.93
CA GLY A 107 -3.36 18.53 -5.12
C GLY A 107 -3.89 19.77 -5.82
N ALA A 108 -3.99 19.72 -7.12
CA ALA A 108 -4.65 20.72 -7.94
C ALA A 108 -5.47 20.03 -9.03
N GLN A 109 -6.62 20.61 -9.37
CA GLN A 109 -7.44 20.16 -10.49
C GLN A 109 -8.05 21.33 -11.24
N TYR A 110 -8.13 21.20 -12.54
CA TYR A 110 -8.76 22.17 -13.44
C TYR A 110 -9.80 21.46 -14.29
N THR A 111 -11.03 22.02 -14.33
CA THR A 111 -12.14 21.47 -15.11
C THR A 111 -12.46 22.37 -16.29
N PHE A 112 -12.45 21.79 -17.49
CA PHE A 112 -12.85 22.43 -18.74
C PHE A 112 -14.26 21.98 -19.10
N ASP A 113 -15.22 22.89 -19.08
CA ASP A 113 -16.55 22.65 -19.61
C ASP A 113 -16.55 22.94 -21.12
N ILE A 114 -16.47 21.90 -21.96
CA ILE A 114 -16.48 22.04 -23.43
C ILE A 114 -17.85 22.50 -23.88
N ASN A 115 -18.89 21.86 -23.31
CA ASN A 115 -20.28 22.26 -23.49
C ASN A 115 -21.14 21.70 -22.33
N LYS A 116 -22.47 21.85 -22.40
CA LYS A 116 -23.40 21.43 -21.34
C LYS A 116 -23.35 19.92 -21.04
N LYS A 117 -22.85 19.09 -21.98
CA LYS A 117 -22.79 17.63 -21.85
C LYS A 117 -21.38 17.09 -21.69
N HIS A 118 -20.35 17.82 -22.09
CA HIS A 118 -18.97 17.36 -22.13
C HIS A 118 -18.10 18.21 -21.22
N SER A 119 -17.43 17.58 -20.30
CA SER A 119 -16.41 18.22 -19.46
C SER A 119 -15.17 17.33 -19.33
N VAL A 120 -14.04 18.00 -19.18
CA VAL A 120 -12.73 17.38 -18.98
C VAL A 120 -12.13 17.96 -17.71
N THR A 121 -11.64 17.10 -16.85
CA THR A 121 -10.89 17.51 -15.65
C THR A 121 -9.48 16.97 -15.75
N ILE A 122 -8.50 17.83 -15.55
CA ILE A 122 -7.09 17.47 -15.41
C ILE A 122 -6.71 17.68 -13.95
N GLY A 123 -6.03 16.73 -13.36
CA GLY A 123 -5.56 16.77 -11.97
C GLY A 123 -4.08 16.50 -11.87
N ALA A 124 -3.45 17.06 -10.83
CA ALA A 124 -2.08 16.76 -10.45
C ALA A 124 -1.99 16.62 -8.94
N ILE A 125 -1.15 15.72 -8.48
CA ILE A 125 -0.83 15.53 -7.06
C ILE A 125 0.68 15.52 -6.87
N TYR A 126 1.11 16.02 -5.72
CA TYR A 126 2.50 15.98 -5.28
C TYR A 126 2.57 15.64 -3.80
N SER A 127 3.36 14.63 -3.47
CA SER A 127 3.67 14.24 -2.11
C SER A 127 5.18 14.31 -1.93
N PRO A 128 5.72 15.19 -1.10
CA PRO A 128 7.15 15.31 -0.89
C PRO A 128 7.72 14.08 -0.19
N LYS A 129 9.00 13.82 -0.48
CA LYS A 129 9.81 12.83 0.22
C LYS A 129 9.81 13.12 1.73
N LEU A 130 9.70 12.06 2.52
CA LEU A 130 9.66 12.16 3.97
C LEU A 130 10.58 11.13 4.59
N LYS A 131 11.38 11.54 5.58
CA LYS A 131 12.04 10.63 6.52
C LYS A 131 11.03 10.29 7.61
N LEU A 132 10.76 8.99 7.77
CA LEU A 132 9.84 8.52 8.79
C LEU A 132 10.51 8.59 10.18
N GLY A 133 9.82 9.18 11.14
CA GLY A 133 10.18 9.00 12.55
C GLY A 133 9.96 7.55 12.94
N ASN A 134 10.97 6.91 13.47
CA ASN A 134 10.87 5.50 13.87
C ASN A 134 11.75 5.19 15.08
N ASP A 135 11.31 4.18 15.86
CA ASP A 135 12.12 3.44 16.80
C ASP A 135 12.37 2.06 16.21
N TYR A 136 13.62 1.75 15.92
CA TYR A 136 14.01 0.46 15.39
C TYR A 136 14.74 -0.34 16.46
N SER A 137 14.30 -1.58 16.68
CA SER A 137 14.93 -2.49 17.62
C SER A 137 15.12 -3.86 17.00
N VAL A 138 16.23 -4.49 17.35
CA VAL A 138 16.60 -5.84 16.93
C VAL A 138 16.90 -6.66 18.16
N THR A 139 16.18 -7.76 18.31
CA THR A 139 16.40 -8.74 19.39
C THR A 139 16.87 -10.06 18.81
N THR A 140 18.04 -10.47 19.19
CA THR A 140 18.64 -11.75 18.83
C THR A 140 18.66 -12.66 20.03
N GLN A 141 18.13 -13.88 19.87
CA GLN A 141 18.11 -14.89 20.91
C GLN A 141 18.71 -16.19 20.42
N MET A 142 19.53 -16.80 21.25
CA MET A 142 19.95 -18.20 21.13
C MET A 142 19.13 -19.04 22.09
N VAL A 143 18.38 -19.98 21.55
CA VAL A 143 17.44 -20.83 22.32
C VAL A 143 17.95 -22.27 22.26
N SER A 144 18.15 -22.89 23.41
CA SER A 144 18.58 -24.29 23.48
C SER A 144 17.49 -25.20 22.89
N ASN A 145 17.87 -26.05 21.94
CA ASN A 145 16.94 -27.02 21.32
C ASN A 145 16.44 -28.08 22.31
N SER A 146 17.26 -28.43 23.33
CA SER A 146 16.92 -29.45 24.31
C SER A 146 16.00 -28.97 25.45
N THR A 147 16.15 -27.71 25.87
CA THR A 147 15.40 -27.14 27.01
C THR A 147 14.32 -26.14 26.58
N GLY A 148 14.37 -25.63 25.36
CA GLY A 148 13.48 -24.57 24.89
C GLY A 148 13.71 -23.21 25.58
N THR A 149 14.79 -23.08 26.38
CA THR A 149 15.09 -21.84 27.10
C THR A 149 16.10 -20.97 26.33
N ALA A 150 15.93 -19.67 26.40
CA ALA A 150 16.90 -18.74 25.87
C ALA A 150 18.19 -18.76 26.71
N VAL A 151 19.32 -19.06 26.05
CA VAL A 151 20.66 -19.07 26.65
C VAL A 151 21.32 -17.70 26.56
N SER A 152 21.01 -16.98 25.52
CA SER A 152 21.49 -15.60 25.30
C SER A 152 20.40 -14.79 24.67
N THR A 153 20.27 -13.55 25.10
CA THR A 153 19.37 -12.54 24.49
C THR A 153 20.11 -11.23 24.41
N THR A 154 20.20 -10.68 23.21
CA THR A 154 20.80 -9.36 22.94
C THR A 154 19.75 -8.49 22.25
N THR A 155 19.53 -7.30 22.78
CA THR A 155 18.65 -6.30 22.16
C THR A 155 19.45 -5.07 21.82
N LEU A 156 19.39 -4.65 20.57
CA LEU A 156 20.02 -3.46 20.02
C LEU A 156 18.94 -2.48 19.57
N LYS A 157 19.21 -1.19 19.69
CA LYS A 157 18.37 -0.10 19.19
C LYS A 157 19.20 0.83 18.30
N PRO A 158 19.55 0.40 17.09
CA PRO A 158 20.33 1.21 16.19
C PRO A 158 19.49 2.33 15.57
N ASP A 159 20.14 3.44 15.20
CA ASP A 159 19.51 4.48 14.43
C ASP A 159 19.19 3.97 13.02
N ALA A 160 17.92 3.93 12.69
CA ALA A 160 17.45 3.53 11.37
C ALA A 160 16.90 4.73 10.58
N THR A 161 17.14 4.74 9.28
CA THR A 161 16.57 5.71 8.36
C THR A 161 15.65 5.02 7.39
N PHE A 162 14.35 5.33 7.49
CA PHE A 162 13.33 4.89 6.54
C PHE A 162 12.73 6.11 5.86
N GLU A 163 12.66 6.09 4.53
CA GLU A 163 12.15 7.22 3.76
C GLU A 163 10.99 6.79 2.85
N VAL A 164 9.97 7.65 2.77
CA VAL A 164 8.90 7.55 1.76
C VAL A 164 9.29 8.43 0.57
N PRO A 165 9.12 7.98 -0.67
CA PRO A 165 9.59 8.71 -1.85
C PRO A 165 8.74 9.94 -2.17
N ASN A 166 9.34 10.87 -2.92
CA ASN A 166 8.55 11.84 -3.67
C ASN A 166 7.57 11.09 -4.58
N THR A 167 6.32 11.48 -4.52
CA THR A 167 5.27 10.94 -5.38
C THR A 167 4.66 12.05 -6.23
N PHE A 168 4.61 11.84 -7.52
CA PHE A 168 3.95 12.71 -8.49
C PHE A 168 2.82 11.93 -9.13
N GLY A 169 1.66 12.56 -9.29
CA GLY A 169 0.55 12.00 -10.03
C GLY A 169 -0.06 13.02 -10.98
N ALA A 170 -0.52 12.54 -12.12
CA ALA A 170 -1.30 13.30 -13.07
C ALA A 170 -2.49 12.46 -13.51
N GLY A 171 -3.65 13.10 -13.64
CA GLY A 171 -4.88 12.44 -14.00
C GLY A 171 -5.69 13.24 -14.99
N PHE A 172 -6.43 12.52 -15.80
CA PHE A 172 -7.36 13.05 -16.80
C PHE A 172 -8.71 12.34 -16.63
N THR A 173 -9.79 13.10 -16.57
CA THR A 173 -11.14 12.55 -16.51
C THR A 173 -12.03 13.24 -17.54
N TYR A 174 -12.68 12.44 -18.37
CA TYR A 174 -13.69 12.89 -19.32
C TYR A 174 -15.08 12.49 -18.84
N ASN A 175 -16.01 13.44 -18.81
CA ASN A 175 -17.40 13.22 -18.46
C ASN A 175 -18.31 13.54 -19.65
N TYR A 176 -19.22 12.61 -19.95
CA TYR A 176 -20.25 12.79 -20.93
C TYR A 176 -21.65 12.69 -20.29
N ASP A 177 -22.38 13.79 -20.32
CA ASP A 177 -23.80 13.90 -19.90
C ASP A 177 -24.08 13.36 -18.49
N LYS A 178 -23.07 13.36 -17.60
CA LYS A 178 -23.10 12.72 -16.25
C LYS A 178 -23.40 11.21 -16.30
N ARG A 179 -23.43 10.60 -17.49
CA ARG A 179 -23.72 9.19 -17.73
C ARG A 179 -22.49 8.34 -17.93
N LEU A 180 -21.50 8.88 -18.61
CA LEU A 180 -20.24 8.19 -18.85
C LEU A 180 -19.10 9.04 -18.27
N THR A 181 -18.30 8.43 -17.41
CA THR A 181 -17.05 8.99 -16.90
C THR A 181 -15.93 8.04 -17.28
N VAL A 182 -14.89 8.55 -17.93
CA VAL A 182 -13.66 7.80 -18.24
C VAL A 182 -12.50 8.53 -17.62
N GLY A 183 -11.66 7.81 -16.91
CA GLY A 183 -10.47 8.35 -16.25
C GLY A 183 -9.20 7.60 -16.64
N LEU A 184 -8.11 8.34 -16.71
CA LEU A 184 -6.75 7.84 -16.88
C LEU A 184 -5.85 8.53 -15.87
N ASP A 185 -5.11 7.76 -15.09
CA ASP A 185 -4.19 8.28 -14.08
C ASP A 185 -2.81 7.66 -14.25
N TYR A 186 -1.80 8.49 -14.05
CA TYR A 186 -0.41 8.08 -13.97
C TYR A 186 0.19 8.53 -12.65
N SER A 187 0.94 7.68 -11.98
CA SER A 187 1.71 8.05 -10.80
C SER A 187 3.14 7.54 -10.87
N LEU A 188 4.05 8.36 -10.38
CA LEU A 188 5.49 8.12 -10.28
C LEU A 188 5.92 8.25 -8.82
N GLN A 189 6.48 7.19 -8.27
CA GLN A 189 7.13 7.18 -6.96
C GLN A 189 8.64 7.05 -7.15
N GLN A 190 9.41 8.02 -6.66
CA GLN A 190 10.86 8.08 -6.85
C GLN A 190 11.62 7.28 -5.77
N TRP A 191 11.38 5.96 -5.71
CA TRP A 191 12.04 5.08 -4.75
C TRP A 191 13.56 5.01 -4.92
N SER A 192 14.10 5.24 -6.13
CA SER A 192 15.55 5.30 -6.36
C SER A 192 16.27 6.41 -5.60
N LYS A 193 15.51 7.38 -5.06
CA LYS A 193 16.04 8.51 -4.28
C LYS A 193 15.80 8.36 -2.77
N THR A 194 15.27 7.23 -2.32
CA THR A 194 15.02 6.95 -0.91
C THR A 194 16.19 6.20 -0.29
N LYS A 195 16.34 6.38 1.02
CA LYS A 195 17.32 5.68 1.82
C LYS A 195 16.62 4.75 2.80
N PHE A 196 17.15 3.54 2.89
CA PHE A 196 16.84 2.56 3.91
C PHE A 196 18.18 2.10 4.45
N ASP A 197 18.55 2.58 5.62
CA ASP A 197 19.87 2.39 6.19
C ASP A 197 19.77 2.25 7.70
N VAL A 198 20.67 1.47 8.28
CA VAL A 198 20.79 1.28 9.72
C VAL A 198 22.22 1.52 10.13
N ASN A 199 22.42 2.49 11.01
CA ASN A 199 23.73 2.82 11.54
C ASN A 199 24.06 1.87 12.72
N THR A 200 24.79 0.80 12.43
CA THR A 200 25.21 -0.18 13.43
C THR A 200 26.55 -0.79 13.05
N SER A 201 27.32 -1.19 14.06
CA SER A 201 28.54 -1.99 13.89
C SER A 201 28.25 -3.50 13.93
N ASP A 202 27.03 -3.91 14.27
CA ASP A 202 26.61 -5.31 14.33
C ASP A 202 26.33 -5.82 12.92
N GLU A 203 27.10 -6.82 12.49
CA GLU A 203 27.04 -7.37 11.14
C GLU A 203 25.73 -8.12 10.89
N ALA A 204 25.17 -8.81 11.88
CA ALA A 204 23.89 -9.52 11.76
C ALA A 204 22.73 -8.56 11.53
N VAL A 205 22.76 -7.37 12.14
CA VAL A 205 21.77 -6.32 11.90
C VAL A 205 21.97 -5.68 10.54
N ARG A 206 23.21 -5.48 10.10
CA ARG A 206 23.54 -4.95 8.78
C ARG A 206 23.10 -5.88 7.65
N GLU A 207 23.19 -7.20 7.84
CA GLU A 207 22.70 -8.18 6.86
C GLU A 207 21.20 -8.08 6.57
N ASP A 208 20.38 -7.64 7.52
CA ASP A 208 18.94 -7.40 7.29
C ASP A 208 18.67 -6.29 6.26
N PHE A 209 19.64 -5.39 6.08
CA PHE A 209 19.59 -4.25 5.15
C PHE A 209 20.57 -4.43 3.99
N ASN A 210 21.22 -5.59 3.91
CA ASN A 210 22.29 -5.79 2.95
C ASN A 210 21.78 -5.80 1.51
N GLU A 211 22.61 -5.31 0.64
CA GLU A 211 22.53 -4.79 -0.72
C GLU A 211 21.93 -5.72 -1.81
N THR A 212 21.22 -6.76 -1.43
CA THR A 212 20.50 -7.61 -2.39
C THR A 212 19.39 -6.84 -3.12
N TYR A 213 18.91 -5.76 -2.49
CA TYR A 213 17.82 -4.93 -3.01
C TYR A 213 18.31 -3.55 -3.43
N THR A 214 18.07 -3.21 -4.69
CA THR A 214 18.27 -1.86 -5.21
C THR A 214 16.92 -1.23 -5.51
N TYR A 215 16.64 -0.05 -4.97
CA TYR A 215 15.36 0.63 -5.21
C TYR A 215 15.33 1.27 -6.59
N CYS A 216 14.21 1.12 -7.28
CA CYS A 216 13.95 1.73 -8.57
C CYS A 216 12.61 2.48 -8.57
N ASN A 217 12.44 3.41 -9.48
CA ASN A 217 11.21 4.19 -9.54
C ASN A 217 10.00 3.32 -9.91
N ARG A 218 8.92 3.49 -9.17
CA ARG A 218 7.66 2.80 -9.40
C ARG A 218 6.76 3.66 -10.27
N HIS A 219 6.28 3.09 -11.36
CA HIS A 219 5.31 3.70 -12.26
C HIS A 219 3.99 2.94 -12.15
N LYS A 220 2.89 3.67 -12.05
CA LYS A 220 1.55 3.09 -12.09
C LYS A 220 0.69 3.84 -13.08
N ILE A 221 0.05 3.10 -13.98
CA ILE A 221 -0.94 3.61 -14.92
C ILE A 221 -2.27 2.94 -14.60
N SER A 222 -3.34 3.70 -14.51
CA SER A 222 -4.68 3.20 -14.24
C SER A 222 -5.67 3.81 -15.21
N VAL A 223 -6.58 3.00 -15.73
CA VAL A 223 -7.70 3.43 -16.57
C VAL A 223 -8.99 2.90 -15.98
N GLY A 224 -10.03 3.72 -15.98
CA GLY A 224 -11.34 3.32 -15.48
C GLY A 224 -12.49 3.99 -16.20
N ALA A 225 -13.64 3.34 -16.20
CA ALA A 225 -14.88 3.88 -16.72
C ALA A 225 -16.05 3.59 -15.77
N GLU A 226 -16.93 4.58 -15.62
CA GLU A 226 -18.22 4.46 -14.96
C GLU A 226 -19.32 4.82 -15.95
N TYR A 227 -20.34 3.97 -16.08
CA TYR A 227 -21.47 4.19 -16.95
C TYR A 227 -22.80 4.05 -16.20
N ILE A 228 -23.72 5.01 -16.42
CA ILE A 228 -25.08 5.02 -15.91
C ILE A 228 -26.01 5.02 -17.11
N PRO A 229 -26.82 3.97 -17.35
CA PRO A 229 -27.62 3.84 -18.57
C PRO A 229 -28.61 4.98 -18.76
N ASN A 230 -29.36 5.35 -17.73
CA ASN A 230 -30.33 6.44 -17.82
C ASN A 230 -30.60 7.05 -16.45
N LEU A 231 -30.26 8.33 -16.29
CA LEU A 231 -30.45 9.08 -15.03
C LEU A 231 -31.93 9.36 -14.70
N MET A 232 -32.82 9.34 -15.70
CA MET A 232 -34.25 9.61 -15.55
C MET A 232 -35.11 8.39 -15.85
N GLY A 233 -34.53 7.21 -15.98
CA GLY A 233 -35.26 5.97 -16.26
C GLY A 233 -36.16 5.56 -15.09
N ARG A 234 -37.25 4.85 -15.37
CA ARG A 234 -38.13 4.31 -14.31
C ARG A 234 -37.62 3.02 -13.70
N SER A 235 -36.77 2.29 -14.42
CA SER A 235 -36.19 1.02 -13.96
C SER A 235 -35.07 1.25 -12.99
N TYR A 236 -34.98 0.46 -11.92
CA TYR A 236 -33.84 0.50 -10.98
C TYR A 236 -32.50 0.23 -11.68
N LEU A 237 -32.48 -0.73 -12.61
CA LEU A 237 -31.27 -1.10 -13.36
C LEU A 237 -30.69 0.07 -14.18
N SER A 238 -31.50 1.03 -14.58
CA SER A 238 -31.06 2.21 -15.33
C SER A 238 -30.26 3.21 -14.49
N HIS A 239 -30.36 3.12 -13.17
CA HIS A 239 -29.64 4.00 -12.23
C HIS A 239 -28.38 3.34 -11.65
N ILE A 240 -28.18 2.05 -11.91
CA ILE A 240 -26.97 1.35 -11.46
C ILE A 240 -25.75 1.96 -12.14
N LYS A 241 -24.72 2.17 -11.37
CA LYS A 241 -23.40 2.60 -11.85
C LYS A 241 -22.58 1.36 -12.20
N TYR A 242 -22.34 1.14 -13.47
CA TYR A 242 -21.48 0.06 -13.95
C TYR A 242 -20.06 0.57 -14.03
N ARG A 243 -19.11 -0.14 -13.41
CA ARG A 243 -17.71 0.29 -13.29
C ARG A 243 -16.78 -0.79 -13.81
N LEU A 244 -15.82 -0.38 -14.62
CA LEU A 244 -14.73 -1.22 -15.10
C LEU A 244 -13.41 -0.46 -14.94
N GLY A 245 -12.33 -1.18 -14.67
CA GLY A 245 -11.01 -0.58 -14.58
C GLY A 245 -9.91 -1.58 -14.80
N ALA A 246 -8.75 -1.07 -15.15
CA ALA A 246 -7.51 -1.83 -15.25
C ALA A 246 -6.35 -0.97 -14.81
N TYR A 247 -5.29 -1.59 -14.32
CA TYR A 247 -4.05 -0.90 -13.99
C TYR A 247 -2.84 -1.78 -14.23
N TYR A 248 -1.73 -1.11 -14.41
CA TYR A 248 -0.40 -1.71 -14.51
C TYR A 248 0.57 -0.99 -13.58
N THR A 249 1.41 -1.76 -12.87
CA THR A 249 2.39 -1.20 -11.94
C THR A 249 3.74 -1.88 -12.13
N THR A 250 4.81 -1.08 -12.23
CA THR A 250 6.19 -1.57 -12.20
C THR A 250 6.66 -1.80 -10.77
N PRO A 251 7.67 -2.66 -10.54
CA PRO A 251 8.26 -2.83 -9.22
C PRO A 251 8.93 -1.54 -8.71
N TYR A 252 9.13 -1.48 -7.40
CA TYR A 252 9.91 -0.41 -6.77
C TYR A 252 11.29 -0.86 -6.29
N TYR A 253 11.61 -2.15 -6.47
CA TYR A 253 12.91 -2.73 -6.12
C TYR A 253 13.38 -3.73 -7.16
N LYS A 254 14.69 -3.93 -7.18
CA LYS A 254 15.41 -4.90 -8.01
C LYS A 254 16.15 -5.86 -7.09
N ILE A 255 16.29 -7.10 -7.51
CA ILE A 255 17.08 -8.13 -6.84
C ILE A 255 18.20 -8.53 -7.79
N GLY A 256 19.46 -8.43 -7.35
CA GLY A 256 20.61 -8.72 -8.22
C GLY A 256 20.65 -7.87 -9.50
N GLY A 257 20.17 -6.61 -9.43
CA GLY A 257 20.12 -5.70 -10.59
C GLY A 257 18.93 -5.89 -11.54
N LYS A 258 18.10 -6.92 -11.34
CA LYS A 258 16.94 -7.24 -12.19
C LYS A 258 15.63 -6.86 -11.50
N GLU A 259 14.63 -6.40 -12.27
CA GLU A 259 13.30 -6.06 -11.76
C GLU A 259 12.64 -7.27 -11.10
N ALA A 260 12.06 -7.08 -9.91
CA ALA A 260 11.48 -8.17 -9.15
C ALA A 260 10.14 -8.66 -9.73
N THR A 261 9.10 -7.86 -9.64
CA THR A 261 7.74 -8.29 -9.99
C THR A 261 6.98 -7.18 -10.71
N ARG A 262 6.10 -7.52 -11.63
CA ARG A 262 5.14 -6.60 -12.26
C ARG A 262 3.73 -6.99 -11.85
N GLU A 263 2.89 -5.98 -11.66
CA GLU A 263 1.52 -6.16 -11.20
C GLU A 263 0.53 -5.65 -12.25
N TYR A 264 -0.44 -6.49 -12.58
CA TYR A 264 -1.56 -6.19 -13.46
C TYR A 264 -2.86 -6.42 -12.70
N GLY A 265 -3.75 -5.48 -12.76
CA GLY A 265 -5.06 -5.61 -12.12
C GLY A 265 -6.19 -5.23 -13.04
N VAL A 266 -7.29 -5.99 -12.96
CA VAL A 266 -8.56 -5.65 -13.57
C VAL A 266 -9.63 -5.59 -12.50
N THR A 267 -10.58 -4.66 -12.64
CA THR A 267 -11.64 -4.44 -11.66
C THR A 267 -12.97 -4.32 -12.38
N ALA A 268 -14.01 -4.88 -11.77
CA ALA A 268 -15.40 -4.67 -12.19
C ALA A 268 -16.27 -4.43 -10.96
N GLY A 269 -17.29 -3.60 -11.08
CA GLY A 269 -18.16 -3.31 -9.94
C GLY A 269 -19.44 -2.61 -10.30
N PHE A 270 -20.33 -2.58 -9.31
CA PHE A 270 -21.64 -1.96 -9.37
C PHE A 270 -21.81 -0.97 -8.23
N GLY A 271 -22.34 0.20 -8.54
CA GLY A 271 -22.82 1.15 -7.54
C GLY A 271 -24.35 1.13 -7.54
N LEU A 272 -24.92 0.60 -6.48
CA LEU A 272 -26.35 0.42 -6.29
C LEU A 272 -26.91 1.60 -5.50
N PRO A 273 -27.70 2.51 -6.10
CA PRO A 273 -28.32 3.60 -5.37
C PRO A 273 -29.35 3.07 -4.39
N VAL A 274 -29.28 3.51 -3.13
CA VAL A 274 -30.25 3.12 -2.10
C VAL A 274 -31.56 3.89 -2.32
N PRO A 275 -32.72 3.21 -2.49
CA PRO A 275 -34.00 3.88 -2.70
C PRO A 275 -34.32 4.90 -1.60
N ARG A 276 -34.88 6.03 -1.96
CA ARG A 276 -35.25 7.14 -1.07
C ARG A 276 -34.08 7.79 -0.29
N SER A 277 -32.86 7.42 -0.58
CA SER A 277 -31.61 7.98 0.00
C SER A 277 -30.70 8.45 -1.14
N ARG A 278 -29.69 9.24 -0.81
CA ARG A 278 -28.58 9.56 -1.73
C ARG A 278 -27.38 8.64 -1.54
N SER A 279 -27.53 7.66 -0.68
CA SER A 279 -26.50 6.68 -0.36
C SER A 279 -26.31 5.69 -1.49
N ILE A 280 -25.12 5.14 -1.63
CA ILE A 280 -24.75 4.19 -2.67
C ILE A 280 -24.08 2.98 -2.00
N LEU A 281 -24.60 1.78 -2.26
CA LEU A 281 -23.93 0.54 -1.96
C LEU A 281 -23.05 0.15 -3.14
N SER A 282 -21.75 0.05 -2.92
CA SER A 282 -20.77 -0.35 -3.94
C SER A 282 -20.31 -1.78 -3.69
N ILE A 283 -20.35 -2.61 -4.73
CA ILE A 283 -19.84 -3.98 -4.73
C ILE A 283 -18.85 -4.08 -5.88
N SER A 284 -17.63 -4.52 -5.62
CA SER A 284 -16.60 -4.65 -6.64
C SER A 284 -15.76 -5.89 -6.45
N GLY A 285 -15.38 -6.51 -7.58
CA GLY A 285 -14.38 -7.56 -7.67
C GLY A 285 -13.11 -7.03 -8.32
N GLN A 286 -11.97 -7.50 -7.85
CA GLN A 286 -10.66 -7.20 -8.40
C GLN A 286 -9.88 -8.49 -8.59
N PHE A 287 -9.31 -8.68 -9.75
CA PHE A 287 -8.33 -9.72 -10.02
C PHE A 287 -6.96 -9.06 -10.25
N VAL A 288 -5.96 -9.52 -9.52
CA VAL A 288 -4.59 -9.02 -9.60
C VAL A 288 -3.67 -10.18 -9.91
N ARG A 289 -2.81 -9.99 -10.88
CA ARG A 289 -1.71 -10.90 -11.18
C ARG A 289 -0.39 -10.21 -10.89
N VAL A 290 0.36 -10.75 -9.95
CA VAL A 290 1.74 -10.38 -9.68
C VAL A 290 2.62 -11.39 -10.41
N LYS A 291 3.40 -10.92 -11.39
CA LYS A 291 4.29 -11.76 -12.18
C LYS A 291 5.73 -11.53 -11.73
N GLY A 292 6.37 -12.58 -11.24
CA GLY A 292 7.82 -12.62 -11.02
C GLY A 292 8.55 -12.58 -12.38
N LEU A 293 9.61 -11.81 -12.47
CA LEU A 293 10.38 -11.64 -13.70
C LEU A 293 11.60 -12.58 -13.79
N GLU A 294 11.94 -13.23 -12.68
CA GLU A 294 13.02 -14.22 -12.60
C GLU A 294 12.49 -15.62 -12.26
N THR A 295 13.26 -16.64 -12.61
CA THR A 295 12.86 -18.06 -12.51
C THR A 295 12.54 -18.51 -11.08
N ASN A 296 13.15 -17.88 -10.08
CA ASN A 296 12.96 -18.21 -8.65
C ASN A 296 11.95 -17.32 -7.94
N MET A 297 11.21 -16.46 -8.66
CA MET A 297 10.20 -15.58 -8.06
C MET A 297 8.81 -16.20 -8.16
N VAL A 298 8.04 -16.01 -7.10
CA VAL A 298 6.67 -16.51 -7.02
C VAL A 298 5.74 -15.65 -7.88
N ASN A 299 4.88 -16.32 -8.65
CA ASN A 299 3.77 -15.69 -9.34
C ASN A 299 2.53 -15.80 -8.44
N GLU A 300 1.83 -14.69 -8.26
CA GLU A 300 0.63 -14.65 -7.42
C GLU A 300 -0.60 -14.23 -8.23
N ASN A 301 -1.71 -14.88 -7.95
CA ASN A 301 -3.02 -14.47 -8.43
C ASN A 301 -3.89 -14.14 -7.20
N ILE A 302 -4.33 -12.88 -7.12
CA ILE A 302 -5.10 -12.39 -5.97
C ILE A 302 -6.50 -12.02 -6.46
N PHE A 303 -7.51 -12.60 -5.85
CA PHE A 303 -8.90 -12.19 -6.06
C PHE A 303 -9.41 -11.49 -4.80
N ARG A 304 -9.95 -10.27 -4.98
CA ARG A 304 -10.47 -9.45 -3.89
C ARG A 304 -11.89 -9.02 -4.19
N VAL A 305 -12.77 -9.17 -3.20
CA VAL A 305 -14.12 -8.60 -3.22
C VAL A 305 -14.19 -7.47 -2.20
N SER A 306 -14.77 -6.35 -2.59
CA SER A 306 -14.94 -5.19 -1.71
C SER A 306 -16.40 -4.76 -1.72
N ILE A 307 -16.93 -4.51 -0.51
CA ILE A 307 -18.27 -3.97 -0.30
C ILE A 307 -18.11 -2.65 0.44
N GLY A 308 -18.71 -1.60 -0.07
CA GLY A 308 -18.62 -0.26 0.53
C GLY A 308 -19.98 0.41 0.55
N LEU A 309 -20.27 1.16 1.61
CA LEU A 309 -21.47 1.96 1.73
C LEU A 309 -21.08 3.44 1.85
N THR A 310 -21.57 4.24 0.91
CA THR A 310 -21.40 5.70 0.92
C THR A 310 -22.68 6.33 1.41
N PHE A 311 -22.63 6.92 2.59
CA PHE A 311 -23.72 7.74 3.12
C PHE A 311 -23.60 9.17 2.60
N ASN A 312 -24.71 9.69 2.05
CA ASN A 312 -24.78 11.06 1.58
C ASN A 312 -26.02 11.74 2.15
N GLU A 313 -25.82 12.43 3.26
CA GLU A 313 -26.88 13.12 3.97
C GLU A 313 -26.69 14.65 3.91
N ARG A 314 -27.80 15.39 3.90
CA ARG A 314 -27.77 16.84 4.03
C ARG A 314 -27.84 17.20 5.52
N TRP A 315 -26.76 17.68 6.07
CA TRP A 315 -26.71 18.23 7.41
C TRP A 315 -27.15 19.68 7.37
N PHE A 316 -27.80 20.16 8.45
CA PHE A 316 -28.29 21.55 8.58
C PHE A 316 -29.48 21.93 7.68
N PHE A 317 -30.41 21.02 7.49
CA PHE A 317 -31.67 21.36 6.85
C PHE A 317 -32.57 22.12 7.84
N LYS A 318 -32.84 23.41 7.59
CA LYS A 318 -33.89 24.13 8.33
C LYS A 318 -35.24 23.49 7.98
N ARG A 319 -35.85 22.75 8.91
CA ARG A 319 -37.26 22.37 8.79
C ARG A 319 -38.08 23.66 8.92
N ARG A 320 -38.84 24.03 7.90
CA ARG A 320 -39.94 24.96 8.07
C ARG A 320 -40.98 24.18 8.88
N VAL A 321 -41.25 24.67 10.10
CA VAL A 321 -42.44 24.32 10.86
C VAL A 321 -43.54 25.20 10.27
N GLU A 322 -44.49 24.59 9.55
CA GLU A 322 -45.74 25.25 9.19
C GLU A 322 -46.67 25.24 10.39
#